data_5fbfdd10c82bb86db94c031f74b8a173
#
_entry.id   5fbfdd10c82bb86db94c031f74b8a173
#
_cell.length_a   1.000
_cell.length_b   1.000
_cell.length_c   1.000
_cell.angle_alpha   90.00
_cell.angle_beta   90.00
_cell.angle_gamma   90.00
#
_symmetry.space_group_name_H-M   'P 1'
#
loop_
_entity.id
_entity.type
_entity.pdbx_description
1 polymer ?
#
loop_
_entity_poly.entity_id
_entity_poly.type
_entity_poly.pdbx_seq_one_letter_code
_entity_poly.pdbx_strand_id
1 'polypeptide(L)'
;MKHLRKCTALLLAVLMVFALAACGQKDDTAAVDKDLTVNVVSLNGTTGFGMAKLMADSKAGTAALNYSFTVETDPSNATAALVNGTADIAALPTNAAAALYNKTDGAVQVLALNTRGVLYVVTDGTESITSFADLRGKNVYVPVQNPTFIFQYLCEKNGLTVGTDITIDNTYAQPAELNTALASGEVHIAVLPEPMVTIARAANPDLTVALDLTAEWDKVAPAGSLVQGCVVVRKAFADAHPNEVKAFLDEYKASIEYLTAEPDQAGQMIEEAGIFAKAAVAAKAIPNCNVCFVSGADMQAPLTEFLTALSTVAPQSIGGKVPGDDFYCILK
;
A
#
# COMPACT_ATOMS: atom_id res chain seq x y z
N MET A 1 38.43 20.24 -61.05
CA MET A 1 38.39 18.90 -60.44
C MET A 1 39.05 18.78 -59.05
N LYS A 2 40.12 19.54 -58.72
CA LYS A 2 40.77 19.48 -57.39
C LYS A 2 39.97 20.09 -56.26
N HIS A 3 39.09 21.11 -56.52
CA HIS A 3 38.26 21.72 -55.47
C HIS A 3 37.02 20.90 -55.13
N LEU A 4 36.46 20.13 -56.08
CA LEU A 4 35.29 19.28 -55.85
C LEU A 4 35.60 18.07 -54.94
N ARG A 5 36.84 17.53 -55.07
CA ARG A 5 37.33 16.41 -54.20
C ARG A 5 37.60 16.84 -52.75
N LYS A 6 37.93 18.14 -52.50
CA LYS A 6 38.13 18.67 -51.14
C LYS A 6 36.80 18.94 -50.44
N CYS A 7 35.78 19.37 -51.16
CA CYS A 7 34.45 19.57 -50.59
C CYS A 7 33.75 18.22 -50.25
N THR A 8 33.90 17.18 -51.08
CA THR A 8 33.37 15.84 -50.76
C THR A 8 34.06 15.19 -49.59
N ALA A 9 35.37 15.36 -49.42
CA ALA A 9 36.10 14.83 -48.27
C ALA A 9 35.74 15.56 -46.98
N LEU A 10 35.46 16.86 -47.01
CA LEU A 10 35.00 17.62 -45.85
C LEU A 10 33.58 17.26 -45.44
N LEU A 11 32.67 17.03 -46.40
CA LEU A 11 31.30 16.57 -46.13
C LEU A 11 31.24 15.20 -45.51
N LEU A 12 32.09 14.25 -45.96
CA LEU A 12 32.22 12.92 -45.39
C LEU A 12 32.82 12.93 -43.98
N ALA A 13 33.75 13.83 -43.67
CA ALA A 13 34.32 13.98 -42.32
C ALA A 13 33.29 14.56 -41.32
N VAL A 14 32.45 15.51 -41.78
CA VAL A 14 31.36 16.10 -40.94
C VAL A 14 30.26 15.10 -40.69
N LEU A 15 29.93 14.22 -41.67
CA LEU A 15 28.95 13.13 -41.47
C LEU A 15 29.47 12.06 -40.50
N MET A 16 30.75 11.76 -40.46
CA MET A 16 31.33 10.80 -39.49
C MET A 16 31.37 11.38 -38.06
N VAL A 17 31.52 12.67 -37.88
CA VAL A 17 31.49 13.32 -36.56
C VAL A 17 30.08 13.33 -35.99
N PHE A 18 29.03 13.46 -36.82
CA PHE A 18 27.65 13.35 -36.37
C PHE A 18 27.23 11.90 -36.07
N ALA A 19 27.83 10.91 -36.71
CA ALA A 19 27.56 9.49 -36.42
C ALA A 19 28.20 9.03 -35.07
N LEU A 20 29.25 9.70 -34.61
CA LEU A 20 29.89 9.42 -33.31
C LEU A 20 29.22 10.17 -32.13
N ALA A 21 28.46 11.23 -32.40
CA ALA A 21 27.71 11.96 -31.39
C ALA A 21 26.34 11.30 -31.10
N ALA A 22 25.85 10.38 -31.94
CA ALA A 22 24.59 9.65 -31.74
C ALA A 22 24.76 8.34 -30.91
N CYS A 23 25.98 7.96 -30.54
CA CYS A 23 26.27 6.81 -29.68
C CYS A 23 26.69 7.23 -28.27
N GLY A 24 25.97 8.12 -27.62
CA GLY A 24 26.34 8.66 -26.32
C GLY A 24 25.21 8.88 -25.33
N GLN A 25 24.04 8.31 -25.58
CA GLN A 25 23.07 8.07 -24.53
C GLN A 25 23.04 6.56 -24.30
N LYS A 26 23.91 6.08 -23.42
CA LYS A 26 23.61 4.84 -22.70
C LYS A 26 22.34 5.16 -21.91
N ASP A 27 21.19 4.64 -22.35
CA ASP A 27 20.13 4.32 -21.43
C ASP A 27 20.74 3.33 -20.44
N ASP A 28 21.06 3.80 -19.23
CA ASP A 28 21.44 2.98 -18.08
C ASP A 28 20.22 2.19 -17.57
N THR A 29 19.42 1.62 -18.46
CA THR A 29 18.54 0.51 -18.14
C THR A 29 19.43 -0.72 -18.12
N ALA A 30 20.04 -0.97 -16.95
CA ALA A 30 20.75 -2.23 -16.74
C ALA A 30 19.79 -3.37 -17.07
N ALA A 31 20.24 -4.30 -17.94
CA ALA A 31 19.40 -5.38 -18.44
C ALA A 31 18.90 -6.23 -17.27
N VAL A 32 17.59 -6.45 -17.21
CA VAL A 32 16.96 -7.38 -16.27
C VAL A 32 17.19 -8.82 -16.71
N ASP A 33 17.35 -9.72 -15.75
CA ASP A 33 17.41 -11.15 -16.00
C ASP A 33 16.00 -11.69 -16.28
N LYS A 34 15.72 -12.00 -17.53
CA LYS A 34 14.42 -12.52 -17.96
C LYS A 34 14.20 -14.01 -17.62
N ASP A 35 15.25 -14.71 -17.26
CA ASP A 35 15.18 -16.11 -16.83
C ASP A 35 14.87 -16.21 -15.32
N LEU A 36 15.07 -15.10 -14.57
CA LEU A 36 14.71 -15.00 -13.16
C LEU A 36 13.20 -14.87 -13.01
N THR A 37 12.62 -15.70 -12.14
CA THR A 37 11.22 -15.53 -11.71
C THR A 37 11.19 -14.78 -10.39
N VAL A 38 10.49 -13.65 -10.34
CA VAL A 38 10.26 -12.86 -9.13
C VAL A 38 8.97 -13.33 -8.46
N ASN A 39 9.08 -13.87 -7.25
CA ASN A 39 7.95 -14.40 -6.49
C ASN A 39 7.33 -13.29 -5.66
N VAL A 40 6.09 -12.94 -5.96
CA VAL A 40 5.37 -11.81 -5.33
C VAL A 40 4.14 -12.30 -4.60
N VAL A 41 4.02 -11.93 -3.32
CA VAL A 41 2.79 -12.16 -2.54
C VAL A 41 2.01 -10.86 -2.43
N SER A 42 0.79 -10.86 -2.95
CA SER A 42 -0.21 -9.81 -2.76
C SER A 42 -1.13 -10.16 -1.59
N LEU A 43 -1.87 -9.18 -1.09
CA LEU A 43 -2.91 -9.38 -0.09
C LEU A 43 -4.31 -9.11 -0.65
N ASN A 44 -5.30 -9.77 -0.09
CA ASN A 44 -6.69 -9.39 -0.31
C ASN A 44 -6.96 -7.98 0.22
N GLY A 45 -7.87 -7.26 -0.45
CA GLY A 45 -8.29 -5.93 -0.06
C GLY A 45 -7.33 -4.83 -0.56
N THR A 46 -7.46 -3.63 0.02
CA THR A 46 -6.87 -2.38 -0.49
C THR A 46 -5.34 -2.45 -0.66
N THR A 47 -4.63 -3.10 0.26
CA THR A 47 -3.16 -3.25 0.21
C THR A 47 -2.70 -4.02 -1.04
N GLY A 48 -3.56 -4.89 -1.60
CA GLY A 48 -3.26 -5.65 -2.82
C GLY A 48 -3.73 -4.98 -4.10
N PHE A 49 -4.64 -4.02 -4.05
CA PHE A 49 -5.27 -3.43 -5.24
C PHE A 49 -4.25 -2.92 -6.26
N GLY A 50 -3.17 -2.30 -5.80
CA GLY A 50 -2.12 -1.78 -6.67
C GLY A 50 -1.41 -2.84 -7.53
N MET A 51 -1.51 -4.14 -7.19
CA MET A 51 -0.87 -5.23 -7.95
C MET A 51 -1.71 -5.69 -9.15
N ALA A 52 -3.00 -5.35 -9.23
CA ALA A 52 -3.94 -5.97 -10.16
C ALA A 52 -3.54 -5.81 -11.64
N LYS A 53 -3.14 -4.60 -12.06
CA LYS A 53 -2.70 -4.36 -13.45
C LYS A 53 -1.39 -5.07 -13.75
N LEU A 54 -0.42 -5.07 -12.83
CA LEU A 54 0.84 -5.78 -12.98
C LEU A 54 0.61 -7.30 -13.10
N MET A 55 -0.31 -7.87 -12.32
CA MET A 55 -0.71 -9.27 -12.45
C MET A 55 -1.34 -9.57 -13.81
N ALA A 56 -2.20 -8.66 -14.32
CA ALA A 56 -2.79 -8.78 -15.65
C ALA A 56 -1.72 -8.71 -16.75
N ASP A 57 -0.75 -7.79 -16.65
CA ASP A 57 0.35 -7.66 -17.60
C ASP A 57 1.27 -8.88 -17.59
N SER A 58 1.57 -9.41 -16.41
CA SER A 58 2.33 -10.65 -16.27
C SER A 58 1.62 -11.82 -16.96
N LYS A 59 0.32 -11.97 -16.73
CA LYS A 59 -0.51 -13.01 -17.38
C LYS A 59 -0.57 -12.85 -18.90
N ALA A 60 -0.56 -11.61 -19.39
CA ALA A 60 -0.53 -11.30 -20.82
C ALA A 60 0.86 -11.44 -21.45
N GLY A 61 1.90 -11.63 -20.67
CA GLY A 61 3.29 -11.69 -21.15
C GLY A 61 3.84 -10.33 -21.59
N THR A 62 3.28 -9.23 -21.10
CA THR A 62 3.69 -7.86 -21.41
C THR A 62 4.53 -7.22 -20.32
N ALA A 63 4.65 -7.85 -19.15
CA ALA A 63 5.50 -7.40 -18.07
C ALA A 63 7.00 -7.49 -18.44
N ALA A 64 7.80 -6.59 -17.88
CA ALA A 64 9.25 -6.56 -18.11
C ALA A 64 9.98 -7.75 -17.45
N LEU A 65 9.46 -8.21 -16.31
CA LEU A 65 9.97 -9.33 -15.54
C LEU A 65 9.07 -10.57 -15.69
N ASN A 66 9.64 -11.73 -15.37
CA ASN A 66 8.87 -12.95 -15.20
C ASN A 66 8.41 -13.04 -13.74
N TYR A 67 7.09 -13.01 -13.50
CA TYR A 67 6.51 -13.03 -12.16
C TYR A 67 5.76 -14.32 -11.85
N SER A 68 5.81 -14.70 -10.58
CA SER A 68 4.91 -15.67 -9.97
C SER A 68 4.15 -14.99 -8.84
N PHE A 69 2.83 -14.85 -8.98
CA PHE A 69 1.99 -14.17 -7.97
C PHE A 69 1.21 -15.17 -7.13
N THR A 70 1.12 -14.87 -5.83
CA THR A 70 0.20 -15.51 -4.88
C THR A 70 -0.60 -14.43 -4.18
N VAL A 71 -1.90 -14.67 -3.96
CA VAL A 71 -2.78 -13.76 -3.20
C VAL A 71 -3.14 -14.43 -1.89
N GLU A 72 -2.83 -13.75 -0.77
CA GLU A 72 -3.07 -14.22 0.57
C GLU A 72 -4.11 -13.36 1.29
N THR A 73 -4.91 -13.99 2.14
CA THR A 73 -5.89 -13.29 2.98
C THR A 73 -5.28 -12.86 4.30
N ASP A 74 -4.38 -13.68 4.85
CA ASP A 74 -3.72 -13.42 6.12
C ASP A 74 -2.29 -12.89 5.89
N PRO A 75 -1.95 -11.70 6.38
CA PRO A 75 -0.60 -11.15 6.28
C PRO A 75 0.49 -12.04 6.90
N SER A 76 0.14 -12.92 7.81
CA SER A 76 1.10 -13.87 8.41
C SER A 76 1.65 -14.87 7.39
N ASN A 77 0.86 -15.26 6.38
CA ASN A 77 1.30 -16.14 5.30
C ASN A 77 2.33 -15.42 4.41
N ALA A 78 2.06 -14.15 4.06
CA ALA A 78 3.02 -13.32 3.30
C ALA A 78 4.33 -13.12 4.08
N THR A 79 4.24 -12.88 5.40
CA THR A 79 5.39 -12.80 6.30
C THR A 79 6.18 -14.11 6.32
N ALA A 80 5.52 -15.25 6.45
CA ALA A 80 6.15 -16.57 6.44
C ALA A 80 6.85 -16.85 5.11
N ALA A 81 6.23 -16.49 3.98
CA ALA A 81 6.80 -16.66 2.65
C ALA A 81 8.10 -15.85 2.45
N LEU A 82 8.16 -14.61 2.96
CA LEU A 82 9.38 -13.81 2.97
C LEU A 82 10.48 -14.45 3.83
N VAL A 83 10.15 -14.92 5.05
CA VAL A 83 11.12 -15.55 5.96
C VAL A 83 11.67 -16.84 5.37
N ASN A 84 10.82 -17.67 4.76
CA ASN A 84 11.19 -18.95 4.18
C ASN A 84 11.87 -18.80 2.80
N GLY A 85 11.90 -17.61 2.22
CA GLY A 85 12.48 -17.36 0.90
C GLY A 85 11.64 -17.86 -0.28
N THR A 86 10.36 -18.18 -0.06
CA THR A 86 9.42 -18.55 -1.13
C THR A 86 8.75 -17.35 -1.78
N ALA A 87 8.84 -16.17 -1.16
CA ALA A 87 8.54 -14.89 -1.76
C ALA A 87 9.76 -13.98 -1.74
N ASP A 88 9.95 -13.20 -2.78
CA ASP A 88 10.99 -12.17 -2.90
C ASP A 88 10.47 -10.80 -2.50
N ILE A 89 9.21 -10.53 -2.88
CA ILE A 89 8.49 -9.28 -2.64
C ILE A 89 7.11 -9.61 -2.06
N ALA A 90 6.63 -8.80 -1.12
CA ALA A 90 5.26 -8.96 -0.60
C ALA A 90 4.61 -7.62 -0.25
N ALA A 91 3.29 -7.54 -0.44
CA ALA A 91 2.47 -6.48 0.13
C ALA A 91 2.16 -6.80 1.60
N LEU A 92 2.34 -5.83 2.50
CA LEU A 92 2.10 -6.00 3.93
C LEU A 92 1.47 -4.73 4.54
N PRO A 93 0.73 -4.86 5.66
CA PRO A 93 0.51 -3.74 6.56
C PRO A 93 1.84 -3.21 7.07
N THR A 94 1.98 -1.90 7.17
CA THR A 94 3.25 -1.24 7.54
C THR A 94 3.75 -1.62 8.94
N ASN A 95 2.85 -1.82 9.90
CA ASN A 95 3.20 -2.32 11.23
C ASN A 95 3.73 -3.76 11.18
N ALA A 96 3.14 -4.62 10.36
CA ALA A 96 3.61 -6.00 10.17
C ALA A 96 4.99 -6.04 9.50
N ALA A 97 5.25 -5.15 8.54
CA ALA A 97 6.56 -4.99 7.92
C ALA A 97 7.63 -4.57 8.95
N ALA A 98 7.31 -3.59 9.83
CA ALA A 98 8.20 -3.16 10.91
C ALA A 98 8.46 -4.28 11.93
N ALA A 99 7.41 -5.00 12.32
CA ALA A 99 7.54 -6.14 13.24
C ALA A 99 8.40 -7.26 12.63
N LEU A 100 8.21 -7.56 11.34
CA LEU A 100 9.02 -8.55 10.61
C LEU A 100 10.49 -8.11 10.56
N TYR A 101 10.77 -6.86 10.17
CA TYR A 101 12.11 -6.29 10.16
C TYR A 101 12.80 -6.45 11.52
N ASN A 102 12.14 -6.03 12.60
CA ASN A 102 12.69 -6.12 13.95
C ASN A 102 12.93 -7.56 14.41
N LYS A 103 12.04 -8.48 14.04
CA LYS A 103 12.14 -9.90 14.40
C LYS A 103 13.24 -10.65 13.65
N THR A 104 13.57 -10.17 12.45
CA THR A 104 14.53 -10.83 11.54
C THR A 104 15.86 -10.09 11.42
N ASP A 105 16.13 -9.12 12.32
CA ASP A 105 17.33 -8.30 12.31
C ASP A 105 17.65 -7.68 10.93
N GLY A 106 16.59 -7.13 10.28
CA GLY A 106 16.74 -6.41 9.02
C GLY A 106 16.71 -7.26 7.75
N ALA A 107 16.18 -8.49 7.79
CA ALA A 107 16.12 -9.35 6.61
C ALA A 107 15.15 -8.88 5.52
N VAL A 108 14.30 -7.88 5.80
CA VAL A 108 13.37 -7.27 4.85
C VAL A 108 13.52 -5.75 4.84
N GLN A 109 13.18 -5.13 3.71
CA GLN A 109 13.19 -3.67 3.56
C GLN A 109 11.91 -3.22 2.85
N VAL A 110 11.43 -2.00 3.17
CA VAL A 110 10.30 -1.39 2.47
C VAL A 110 10.77 -0.83 1.14
N LEU A 111 10.07 -1.17 0.06
CA LEU A 111 10.30 -0.66 -1.30
C LEU A 111 9.46 0.58 -1.59
N ALA A 112 8.18 0.53 -1.21
CA ALA A 112 7.24 1.61 -1.43
C ALA A 112 6.06 1.53 -0.45
N LEU A 113 5.48 2.68 -0.12
CA LEU A 113 4.16 2.77 0.48
C LEU A 113 3.12 2.68 -0.63
N ASN A 114 2.07 1.90 -0.40
CA ASN A 114 1.05 1.62 -1.42
C ASN A 114 -0.37 1.99 -0.99
N THR A 115 -0.59 2.25 0.30
CA THR A 115 -1.92 2.57 0.83
C THR A 115 -1.78 3.54 2.00
N ARG A 116 -2.47 4.67 1.92
CA ARG A 116 -2.63 5.61 3.03
C ARG A 116 -3.77 5.18 3.94
N GLY A 117 -4.36 6.10 4.71
CA GLY A 117 -5.49 5.79 5.57
C GLY A 117 -6.73 5.37 4.77
N VAL A 118 -7.39 4.30 5.21
CA VAL A 118 -8.60 3.74 4.57
C VAL A 118 -9.73 3.49 5.56
N LEU A 119 -9.61 4.04 6.78
CA LEU A 119 -10.54 3.80 7.87
C LEU A 119 -11.52 4.95 8.02
N TYR A 120 -12.76 4.60 8.32
CA TYR A 120 -13.86 5.54 8.49
C TYR A 120 -14.70 5.14 9.71
N VAL A 121 -15.18 6.13 10.46
CA VAL A 121 -16.29 5.91 11.42
C VAL A 121 -17.58 5.94 10.63
N VAL A 122 -18.35 4.86 10.71
CA VAL A 122 -19.63 4.69 10.02
C VAL A 122 -20.72 4.54 11.08
N THR A 123 -21.85 5.20 10.89
CA THR A 123 -23.01 5.12 11.78
C THR A 123 -24.28 4.80 11.00
N ASP A 124 -25.28 4.25 11.70
CA ASP A 124 -26.63 4.00 11.18
C ASP A 124 -27.57 5.21 11.34
N GLY A 125 -27.01 6.37 11.74
CA GLY A 125 -27.76 7.61 11.91
C GLY A 125 -28.56 7.73 13.22
N THR A 126 -28.55 6.70 14.09
CA THR A 126 -29.17 6.79 15.42
C THR A 126 -28.39 7.74 16.34
N GLU A 127 -27.10 7.93 16.06
CA GLU A 127 -26.18 8.80 16.78
C GLU A 127 -25.62 9.88 15.85
N SER A 128 -25.66 11.13 16.31
CA SER A 128 -25.06 12.26 15.57
C SER A 128 -23.60 12.39 15.94
N ILE A 129 -22.70 11.95 15.04
CA ILE A 129 -21.25 12.02 15.19
C ILE A 129 -20.72 12.96 14.11
N THR A 130 -20.10 14.06 14.51
CA THR A 130 -19.50 15.07 13.62
C THR A 130 -18.04 15.38 13.99
N SER A 131 -17.60 14.91 15.16
CA SER A 131 -16.25 15.07 15.68
C SER A 131 -15.88 13.92 16.63
N PHE A 132 -14.60 13.79 16.98
CA PHE A 132 -14.16 12.85 18.02
C PHE A 132 -14.80 13.13 19.38
N ALA A 133 -15.13 14.40 19.70
CA ALA A 133 -15.76 14.76 20.95
C ALA A 133 -17.15 14.11 21.13
N ASP A 134 -17.88 13.87 20.04
CA ASP A 134 -19.20 13.25 20.05
C ASP A 134 -19.14 11.74 20.37
N LEU A 135 -17.95 11.15 20.30
CA LEU A 135 -17.70 9.75 20.65
C LEU A 135 -17.60 9.52 22.17
N ARG A 136 -17.56 10.58 22.99
CA ARG A 136 -17.51 10.46 24.44
C ARG A 136 -18.74 9.71 24.99
N GLY A 137 -18.48 8.70 25.81
CA GLY A 137 -19.52 7.83 26.38
C GLY A 137 -20.08 6.78 25.42
N LYS A 138 -19.53 6.68 24.18
CA LYS A 138 -20.02 5.72 23.19
C LYS A 138 -19.23 4.41 23.24
N ASN A 139 -19.91 3.34 22.76
CA ASN A 139 -19.29 2.08 22.40
C ASN A 139 -19.05 2.08 20.90
N VAL A 140 -17.78 1.99 20.47
CA VAL A 140 -17.38 1.97 19.06
C VAL A 140 -16.78 0.62 18.74
N TYR A 141 -17.37 -0.07 17.77
CA TYR A 141 -16.89 -1.36 17.32
C TYR A 141 -15.77 -1.17 16.30
N VAL A 142 -14.64 -1.85 16.55
CA VAL A 142 -13.42 -1.68 15.76
C VAL A 142 -12.80 -3.05 15.48
N PRO A 143 -12.43 -3.39 14.23
CA PRO A 143 -11.69 -4.62 13.95
C PRO A 143 -10.35 -4.63 14.69
N VAL A 144 -9.88 -5.82 15.04
CA VAL A 144 -8.60 -5.98 15.76
C VAL A 144 -7.38 -5.50 14.96
N GLN A 145 -6.24 -5.37 15.64
CA GLN A 145 -4.94 -4.96 15.08
C GLN A 145 -4.91 -3.49 14.62
N ASN A 146 -4.43 -3.21 13.41
CA ASN A 146 -4.17 -1.85 12.93
C ASN A 146 -5.36 -0.89 13.07
N PRO A 147 -6.60 -1.26 12.73
CA PRO A 147 -7.75 -0.39 12.96
C PRO A 147 -7.90 0.05 14.41
N THR A 148 -7.76 -0.90 15.35
CA THR A 148 -7.83 -0.59 16.80
C THR A 148 -6.71 0.36 17.22
N PHE A 149 -5.47 0.14 16.81
CA PHE A 149 -4.33 0.96 17.23
C PHE A 149 -4.42 2.38 16.69
N ILE A 150 -4.83 2.54 15.43
CA ILE A 150 -5.04 3.86 14.80
C ILE A 150 -6.16 4.60 15.52
N PHE A 151 -7.29 3.94 15.75
CA PHE A 151 -8.44 4.55 16.41
C PHE A 151 -8.12 4.93 17.87
N GLN A 152 -7.41 4.07 18.60
CA GLN A 152 -6.94 4.36 19.96
C GLN A 152 -6.03 5.60 19.98
N TYR A 153 -5.03 5.67 19.07
CA TYR A 153 -4.16 6.84 18.96
C TYR A 153 -4.97 8.13 18.72
N LEU A 154 -5.94 8.07 17.81
CA LEU A 154 -6.80 9.22 17.53
C LEU A 154 -7.68 9.61 18.74
N CYS A 155 -8.20 8.63 19.49
CA CYS A 155 -8.92 8.89 20.72
C CYS A 155 -8.03 9.65 21.72
N GLU A 156 -6.83 9.16 22.00
CA GLU A 156 -5.90 9.77 22.94
C GLU A 156 -5.50 11.20 22.51
N LYS A 157 -5.24 11.42 21.22
CA LYS A 157 -4.92 12.74 20.67
C LYS A 157 -6.08 13.73 20.74
N ASN A 158 -7.31 13.23 20.75
CA ASN A 158 -8.52 14.05 20.93
C ASN A 158 -9.01 14.12 22.40
N GLY A 159 -8.19 13.69 23.37
CA GLY A 159 -8.51 13.80 24.79
C GLY A 159 -9.58 12.81 25.27
N LEU A 160 -9.70 11.67 24.60
CA LEU A 160 -10.58 10.57 24.98
C LEU A 160 -9.74 9.40 25.53
N THR A 161 -9.94 9.08 26.80
CA THR A 161 -9.28 7.93 27.44
C THR A 161 -10.09 6.67 27.15
N VAL A 162 -9.48 5.72 26.42
CA VAL A 162 -10.11 4.43 26.12
C VAL A 162 -10.33 3.64 27.42
N GLY A 163 -11.52 3.07 27.55
CA GLY A 163 -12.00 2.36 28.74
C GLY A 163 -12.59 3.26 29.83
N THR A 164 -12.50 4.60 29.69
CA THR A 164 -13.11 5.57 30.61
C THR A 164 -14.06 6.52 29.88
N ASP A 165 -13.53 7.21 28.86
CA ASP A 165 -14.32 8.18 28.09
C ASP A 165 -15.00 7.55 26.87
N ILE A 166 -14.46 6.46 26.35
CA ILE A 166 -14.96 5.74 25.20
C ILE A 166 -14.63 4.25 25.34
N THR A 167 -15.52 3.40 24.87
CA THR A 167 -15.28 1.95 24.79
C THR A 167 -14.92 1.57 23.35
N ILE A 168 -13.77 0.89 23.17
CA ILE A 168 -13.43 0.21 21.92
C ILE A 168 -13.84 -1.25 22.07
N ASP A 169 -14.76 -1.71 21.23
CA ASP A 169 -15.29 -3.07 21.26
C ASP A 169 -14.74 -3.85 20.06
N ASN A 170 -14.00 -4.91 20.33
CA ASN A 170 -13.40 -5.80 19.32
C ASN A 170 -14.16 -7.14 19.17
N THR A 171 -15.43 -7.22 19.59
CA THR A 171 -16.24 -8.45 19.47
C THR A 171 -16.28 -8.96 18.05
N TYR A 172 -16.41 -8.06 17.06
CA TYR A 172 -16.31 -8.38 15.64
C TYR A 172 -14.87 -8.14 15.17
N ALA A 173 -14.03 -9.17 15.33
CA ALA A 173 -12.59 -9.06 15.08
C ALA A 173 -12.24 -8.77 13.62
N GLN A 174 -13.05 -9.26 12.67
CA GLN A 174 -12.81 -9.12 11.25
C GLN A 174 -13.72 -8.03 10.64
N PRO A 175 -13.19 -7.21 9.69
CA PRO A 175 -13.96 -6.16 9.04
C PRO A 175 -15.26 -6.66 8.38
N ALA A 176 -15.27 -7.87 7.82
CA ALA A 176 -16.44 -8.44 7.16
C ALA A 176 -17.55 -8.82 8.16
N GLU A 177 -17.19 -9.30 9.35
CA GLU A 177 -18.13 -9.61 10.43
C GLU A 177 -18.76 -8.31 10.96
N LEU A 178 -17.92 -7.32 11.26
CA LEU A 178 -18.37 -6.00 11.72
C LEU A 178 -19.27 -5.31 10.69
N ASN A 179 -18.93 -5.42 9.41
CA ASN A 179 -19.74 -4.89 8.32
C ASN A 179 -21.15 -5.52 8.31
N THR A 180 -21.24 -6.82 8.52
CA THR A 180 -22.54 -7.53 8.58
C THR A 180 -23.36 -7.06 9.78
N ALA A 181 -22.76 -6.96 10.96
CA ALA A 181 -23.42 -6.48 12.19
C ALA A 181 -23.91 -5.04 12.07
N LEU A 182 -23.11 -4.15 11.45
CA LEU A 182 -23.51 -2.77 11.18
C LEU A 182 -24.67 -2.70 10.17
N ALA A 183 -24.59 -3.45 9.08
CA ALA A 183 -25.63 -3.45 8.04
C ALA A 183 -26.98 -4.02 8.55
N SER A 184 -26.96 -4.94 9.52
CA SER A 184 -28.16 -5.52 10.16
C SER A 184 -28.75 -4.64 11.28
N GLY A 185 -28.04 -3.57 11.70
CA GLY A 185 -28.46 -2.71 12.81
C GLY A 185 -28.17 -3.27 14.21
N GLU A 186 -27.35 -4.34 14.31
CA GLU A 186 -26.88 -4.87 15.60
C GLU A 186 -25.79 -3.96 16.21
N VAL A 187 -25.06 -3.24 15.36
CA VAL A 187 -24.03 -2.26 15.71
C VAL A 187 -24.43 -0.90 15.14
N HIS A 188 -24.27 0.19 15.93
CA HIS A 188 -24.66 1.54 15.55
C HIS A 188 -23.50 2.46 15.18
N ILE A 189 -22.31 2.21 15.74
CA ILE A 189 -21.08 2.98 15.45
C ILE A 189 -19.93 1.97 15.21
N ALA A 190 -19.35 2.01 14.03
CA ALA A 190 -18.26 1.09 13.65
C ALA A 190 -17.11 1.84 12.97
N VAL A 191 -15.88 1.37 13.18
CA VAL A 191 -14.74 1.72 12.34
C VAL A 191 -14.59 0.65 11.26
N LEU A 192 -14.72 1.03 10.01
CA LEU A 192 -14.59 0.12 8.87
C LEU A 192 -13.54 0.61 7.87
N PRO A 193 -12.76 -0.29 7.27
CA PRO A 193 -11.92 0.05 6.12
C PRO A 193 -12.72 0.05 4.82
N GLU A 194 -12.26 0.77 3.78
CA GLU A 194 -12.65 0.43 2.42
C GLU A 194 -12.02 -0.92 2.00
N PRO A 195 -12.67 -1.73 1.19
CA PRO A 195 -13.97 -1.54 0.52
C PRO A 195 -15.19 -1.92 1.39
N MET A 196 -15.03 -2.21 2.68
CA MET A 196 -16.15 -2.62 3.56
C MET A 196 -17.19 -1.49 3.74
N VAL A 197 -16.77 -0.23 3.79
CA VAL A 197 -17.69 0.92 3.83
C VAL A 197 -18.58 0.95 2.58
N THR A 198 -18.00 0.75 1.41
CA THR A 198 -18.74 0.67 0.14
C THR A 198 -19.75 -0.48 0.15
N ILE A 199 -19.38 -1.65 0.70
CA ILE A 199 -20.29 -2.81 0.84
C ILE A 199 -21.42 -2.49 1.82
N ALA A 200 -21.10 -1.96 3.01
CA ALA A 200 -22.07 -1.64 4.03
C ALA A 200 -23.16 -0.69 3.50
N ARG A 201 -22.73 0.39 2.87
CA ARG A 201 -23.64 1.40 2.30
C ARG A 201 -24.44 0.90 1.09
N ALA A 202 -23.92 -0.10 0.36
CA ALA A 202 -24.68 -0.75 -0.70
C ALA A 202 -25.77 -1.67 -0.13
N ALA A 203 -25.53 -2.31 1.02
CA ALA A 203 -26.49 -3.15 1.72
C ALA A 203 -27.53 -2.35 2.52
N ASN A 204 -27.09 -1.25 3.15
CA ASN A 204 -27.92 -0.35 3.92
C ASN A 204 -27.62 1.12 3.55
N PRO A 205 -28.43 1.77 2.68
CA PRO A 205 -28.23 3.14 2.24
C PRO A 205 -28.33 4.21 3.34
N ASP A 206 -28.94 3.89 4.49
CA ASP A 206 -29.06 4.82 5.62
C ASP A 206 -27.74 4.97 6.39
N LEU A 207 -26.78 4.07 6.17
CA LEU A 207 -25.45 4.18 6.77
C LEU A 207 -24.71 5.42 6.23
N THR A 208 -24.14 6.17 7.14
CA THR A 208 -23.39 7.40 6.85
C THR A 208 -21.93 7.28 7.33
N VAL A 209 -21.01 7.83 6.54
CA VAL A 209 -19.63 8.07 6.99
C VAL A 209 -19.65 9.31 7.87
N ALA A 210 -19.45 9.13 9.17
CA ALA A 210 -19.41 10.20 10.15
C ALA A 210 -18.04 10.90 10.21
N LEU A 211 -16.95 10.11 10.22
CA LEU A 211 -15.58 10.64 10.25
C LEU A 211 -14.69 9.89 9.26
N ASP A 212 -13.87 10.62 8.51
CA ASP A 212 -12.74 10.11 7.78
C ASP A 212 -11.51 10.14 8.70
N LEU A 213 -11.00 8.96 9.09
CA LEU A 213 -9.90 8.88 10.04
C LEU A 213 -8.57 9.38 9.45
N THR A 214 -8.43 9.47 8.12
CA THR A 214 -7.29 10.11 7.49
C THR A 214 -7.33 11.61 7.70
N ALA A 215 -8.48 12.23 7.47
CA ALA A 215 -8.68 13.65 7.74
C ALA A 215 -8.53 14.00 9.24
N GLU A 216 -8.98 13.10 10.12
CA GLU A 216 -8.80 13.28 11.57
C GLU A 216 -7.33 13.11 12.00
N TRP A 217 -6.60 12.19 11.38
CA TRP A 217 -5.18 12.00 11.60
C TRP A 217 -4.36 13.25 11.24
N ASP A 218 -4.64 13.84 10.08
CA ASP A 218 -3.95 15.02 9.58
C ASP A 218 -4.15 16.27 10.46
N LYS A 219 -5.12 16.25 11.39
CA LYS A 219 -5.30 17.32 12.40
C LYS A 219 -4.36 17.17 13.61
N VAL A 220 -3.89 15.96 13.90
CA VAL A 220 -3.16 15.64 15.15
C VAL A 220 -1.75 15.07 14.94
N ALA A 221 -1.38 14.80 13.69
CA ALA A 221 -0.08 14.28 13.26
C ALA A 221 0.32 14.91 11.91
N PRO A 222 1.57 14.77 11.45
CA PRO A 222 1.98 15.29 10.15
C PRO A 222 1.10 14.76 9.02
N ALA A 223 0.59 15.68 8.19
CA ALA A 223 -0.33 15.33 7.09
C ALA A 223 0.30 14.30 6.15
N GLY A 224 -0.51 13.30 5.78
CA GLY A 224 -0.09 12.19 4.92
C GLY A 224 0.76 11.13 5.61
N SER A 225 0.96 11.19 6.94
CA SER A 225 1.70 10.18 7.69
C SER A 225 0.85 8.96 8.09
N LEU A 226 -0.47 8.97 7.89
CA LEU A 226 -1.27 7.75 8.06
C LEU A 226 -1.05 6.82 6.86
N VAL A 227 -0.08 5.92 6.99
CA VAL A 227 0.31 4.97 5.92
C VAL A 227 0.12 3.53 6.40
N GLN A 228 -0.89 2.86 5.86
CA GLN A 228 -1.35 1.57 6.35
C GLN A 228 -0.79 0.37 5.58
N GLY A 229 -0.38 0.56 4.32
CA GLY A 229 0.14 -0.49 3.47
C GLY A 229 1.47 -0.13 2.82
N CYS A 230 2.29 -1.16 2.60
CA CYS A 230 3.56 -1.06 1.89
C CYS A 230 3.85 -2.33 1.09
N VAL A 231 4.86 -2.24 0.24
CA VAL A 231 5.51 -3.38 -0.39
C VAL A 231 6.90 -3.53 0.19
N VAL A 232 7.25 -4.73 0.59
CA VAL A 232 8.56 -5.08 1.14
C VAL A 232 9.28 -6.07 0.24
N VAL A 233 10.60 -6.06 0.30
CA VAL A 233 11.49 -6.98 -0.39
C VAL A 233 12.37 -7.72 0.62
N ARG A 234 12.73 -8.97 0.35
CA ARG A 234 13.82 -9.61 1.07
C ARG A 234 15.14 -8.89 0.75
N LYS A 235 15.86 -8.49 1.81
CA LYS A 235 17.13 -7.76 1.64
C LYS A 235 18.12 -8.53 0.75
N ALA A 236 18.25 -9.83 0.95
CA ALA A 236 19.13 -10.66 0.14
C ALA A 236 18.76 -10.67 -1.36
N PHE A 237 17.47 -10.57 -1.69
CA PHE A 237 17.01 -10.43 -3.08
C PHE A 237 17.34 -9.04 -3.63
N ALA A 238 17.07 -7.99 -2.88
CA ALA A 238 17.37 -6.62 -3.30
C ALA A 238 18.87 -6.40 -3.54
N ASP A 239 19.72 -6.96 -2.68
CA ASP A 239 21.17 -6.87 -2.81
C ASP A 239 21.69 -7.63 -4.05
N ALA A 240 21.07 -8.77 -4.39
CA ALA A 240 21.49 -9.61 -5.53
C ALA A 240 20.90 -9.15 -6.88
N HIS A 241 19.71 -8.54 -6.86
CA HIS A 241 18.90 -8.25 -8.06
C HIS A 241 18.37 -6.79 -8.08
N PRO A 242 19.24 -5.78 -7.95
CA PRO A 242 18.81 -4.37 -7.85
C PRO A 242 18.10 -3.88 -9.12
N ASN A 243 18.41 -4.42 -10.29
CA ASN A 243 17.78 -4.06 -11.56
C ASN A 243 16.33 -4.57 -11.63
N GLU A 244 16.10 -5.79 -11.16
CA GLU A 244 14.78 -6.42 -11.09
C GLU A 244 13.90 -5.69 -10.06
N VAL A 245 14.48 -5.29 -8.94
CA VAL A 245 13.76 -4.45 -7.94
C VAL A 245 13.37 -3.10 -8.54
N LYS A 246 14.27 -2.48 -9.31
CA LYS A 246 13.95 -1.22 -10.00
C LYS A 246 12.84 -1.42 -11.03
N ALA A 247 12.94 -2.45 -11.87
CA ALA A 247 11.92 -2.75 -12.88
C ALA A 247 10.56 -3.05 -12.23
N PHE A 248 10.55 -3.83 -11.12
CA PHE A 248 9.33 -4.05 -10.34
C PHE A 248 8.72 -2.73 -9.85
N LEU A 249 9.52 -1.81 -9.30
CA LEU A 249 9.02 -0.52 -8.83
C LEU A 249 8.42 0.32 -9.95
N ASP A 250 9.06 0.33 -11.13
CA ASP A 250 8.56 1.06 -12.31
C ASP A 250 7.22 0.48 -12.78
N GLU A 251 7.10 -0.84 -12.89
CA GLU A 251 5.86 -1.53 -13.29
C GLU A 251 4.77 -1.41 -12.22
N TYR A 252 5.13 -1.51 -10.93
CA TYR A 252 4.18 -1.37 -9.84
C TYR A 252 3.61 0.06 -9.74
N LYS A 253 4.46 1.07 -9.95
CA LYS A 253 4.02 2.46 -10.08
C LYS A 253 3.00 2.62 -11.19
N ALA A 254 3.32 2.12 -12.39
CA ALA A 254 2.41 2.18 -13.54
C ALA A 254 1.08 1.44 -13.26
N SER A 255 1.13 0.32 -12.54
CA SER A 255 -0.05 -0.43 -12.11
C SER A 255 -0.95 0.39 -11.19
N ILE A 256 -0.38 1.11 -10.21
CA ILE A 256 -1.11 1.99 -9.28
C ILE A 256 -1.69 3.20 -10.03
N GLU A 257 -0.92 3.82 -10.92
CA GLU A 257 -1.39 4.95 -11.75
C GLU A 257 -2.58 4.54 -12.62
N TYR A 258 -2.51 3.35 -13.24
CA TYR A 258 -3.62 2.79 -14.02
C TYR A 258 -4.87 2.58 -13.16
N LEU A 259 -4.72 2.01 -11.96
CA LEU A 259 -5.82 1.74 -11.05
C LEU A 259 -6.61 3.01 -10.72
N THR A 260 -5.93 4.13 -10.50
CA THR A 260 -6.59 5.40 -10.18
C THR A 260 -7.18 6.10 -11.39
N ALA A 261 -6.59 5.91 -12.56
CA ALA A 261 -7.06 6.50 -13.83
C ALA A 261 -8.26 5.75 -14.42
N GLU A 262 -8.31 4.43 -14.28
CA GLU A 262 -9.27 3.53 -14.93
C GLU A 262 -9.95 2.59 -13.90
N PRO A 263 -10.68 3.13 -12.91
CA PRO A 263 -11.18 2.33 -11.77
C PRO A 263 -12.14 1.20 -12.20
N ASP A 264 -12.92 1.36 -13.27
CA ASP A 264 -13.83 0.31 -13.75
C ASP A 264 -13.07 -0.90 -14.30
N GLN A 265 -12.05 -0.66 -15.13
CA GLN A 265 -11.19 -1.71 -15.67
C GLN A 265 -10.32 -2.33 -14.58
N ALA A 266 -9.80 -1.49 -13.68
CA ALA A 266 -9.02 -1.95 -12.53
C ALA A 266 -9.85 -2.84 -11.60
N GLY A 267 -11.14 -2.53 -11.39
CA GLY A 267 -12.06 -3.36 -10.62
C GLY A 267 -12.19 -4.77 -11.21
N GLN A 268 -12.27 -4.89 -12.54
CA GLN A 268 -12.28 -6.19 -13.23
C GLN A 268 -10.96 -6.95 -13.02
N MET A 269 -9.81 -6.27 -13.16
CA MET A 269 -8.51 -6.89 -12.92
C MET A 269 -8.33 -7.34 -11.48
N ILE A 270 -8.84 -6.58 -10.50
CA ILE A 270 -8.83 -6.92 -9.07
C ILE A 270 -9.60 -8.21 -8.80
N GLU A 271 -10.78 -8.38 -9.45
CA GLU A 271 -11.59 -9.60 -9.33
C GLU A 271 -10.92 -10.79 -10.02
N GLU A 272 -10.43 -10.61 -11.25
CA GLU A 272 -9.71 -11.65 -12.00
C GLU A 272 -8.42 -12.11 -11.32
N ALA A 273 -7.74 -11.21 -10.63
CA ALA A 273 -6.55 -11.50 -9.81
C ALA A 273 -6.86 -12.18 -8.47
N GLY A 274 -8.14 -12.29 -8.09
CA GLY A 274 -8.55 -12.86 -6.81
C GLY A 274 -8.25 -11.97 -5.60
N ILE A 275 -7.91 -10.69 -5.82
CA ILE A 275 -7.61 -9.73 -4.74
C ILE A 275 -8.89 -9.29 -4.03
N PHE A 276 -10.01 -9.21 -4.77
CA PHE A 276 -11.31 -8.91 -4.21
C PHE A 276 -12.43 -9.51 -5.09
N ALA A 277 -13.49 -10.04 -4.46
CA ALA A 277 -14.46 -10.91 -5.13
C ALA A 277 -15.50 -10.21 -6.02
N LYS A 278 -15.57 -8.87 -6.03
CA LYS A 278 -16.63 -8.12 -6.74
C LYS A 278 -16.05 -6.88 -7.44
N ALA A 279 -15.85 -6.97 -8.75
CA ALA A 279 -15.31 -5.91 -9.60
C ALA A 279 -16.01 -4.56 -9.42
N ALA A 280 -17.35 -4.54 -9.47
CA ALA A 280 -18.11 -3.30 -9.34
C ALA A 280 -17.98 -2.64 -7.96
N VAL A 281 -17.79 -3.42 -6.90
CA VAL A 281 -17.53 -2.88 -5.56
C VAL A 281 -16.11 -2.34 -5.46
N ALA A 282 -15.12 -3.08 -5.98
CA ALA A 282 -13.74 -2.61 -6.03
C ALA A 282 -13.63 -1.30 -6.79
N ALA A 283 -14.20 -1.21 -8.00
CA ALA A 283 -14.23 -0.01 -8.83
C ALA A 283 -14.81 1.20 -8.08
N LYS A 284 -15.94 1.00 -7.40
CA LYS A 284 -16.60 2.05 -6.61
C LYS A 284 -15.81 2.47 -5.37
N ALA A 285 -15.06 1.54 -4.76
CA ALA A 285 -14.27 1.80 -3.56
C ALA A 285 -12.91 2.47 -3.87
N ILE A 286 -12.29 2.19 -5.03
CA ILE A 286 -10.95 2.69 -5.41
C ILE A 286 -10.73 4.18 -5.07
N PRO A 287 -11.65 5.13 -5.39
CA PRO A 287 -11.43 6.53 -5.07
C PRO A 287 -11.25 6.84 -3.58
N ASN A 288 -11.78 5.98 -2.70
CA ASN A 288 -11.71 6.14 -1.24
C ASN A 288 -10.66 5.20 -0.58
N CYS A 289 -10.00 4.37 -1.38
CA CYS A 289 -8.99 3.43 -0.88
C CYS A 289 -7.61 4.07 -0.65
N ASN A 290 -7.45 5.34 -1.01
CA ASN A 290 -6.19 6.09 -0.84
C ASN A 290 -4.94 5.30 -1.28
N VAL A 291 -5.09 4.52 -2.39
CA VAL A 291 -3.96 3.80 -2.98
C VAL A 291 -2.95 4.82 -3.49
N CYS A 292 -1.69 4.60 -3.20
CA CYS A 292 -0.62 5.53 -3.53
C CYS A 292 0.65 4.78 -3.93
N PHE A 293 1.60 5.50 -4.51
CA PHE A 293 2.96 5.03 -4.72
C PHE A 293 3.92 6.07 -4.18
N VAL A 294 4.61 5.76 -3.08
CA VAL A 294 5.66 6.61 -2.48
C VAL A 294 6.88 5.73 -2.23
N SER A 295 7.98 5.99 -2.91
CA SER A 295 9.22 5.19 -2.83
C SER A 295 10.44 6.08 -2.60
N GLY A 296 11.61 5.47 -2.45
CA GLY A 296 12.85 6.18 -2.20
C GLY A 296 12.84 6.95 -0.88
N ALA A 297 13.50 8.10 -0.83
CA ALA A 297 13.61 8.89 0.40
C ALA A 297 12.26 9.44 0.91
N ASP A 298 11.31 9.65 -0.01
CA ASP A 298 10.01 10.26 0.33
C ASP A 298 9.13 9.36 1.22
N MET A 299 9.38 8.03 1.24
CA MET A 299 8.64 7.12 2.11
C MET A 299 9.10 7.14 3.57
N GLN A 300 10.31 7.65 3.88
CA GLN A 300 10.92 7.56 5.21
C GLN A 300 10.14 8.36 6.25
N ALA A 301 9.94 9.65 5.99
CA ALA A 301 9.27 10.52 6.97
C ALA A 301 7.84 10.05 7.31
N PRO A 302 6.92 9.83 6.34
CA PRO A 302 5.57 9.42 6.68
C PRO A 302 5.51 8.07 7.39
N LEU A 303 6.35 7.10 7.01
CA LEU A 303 6.35 5.79 7.67
C LEU A 303 6.95 5.85 9.08
N THR A 304 8.04 6.60 9.29
CA THR A 304 8.62 6.79 10.62
C THR A 304 7.63 7.45 11.57
N GLU A 305 6.93 8.50 11.13
CA GLU A 305 5.90 9.18 11.92
C GLU A 305 4.75 8.24 12.30
N PHE A 306 4.24 7.46 11.34
CA PHE A 306 3.21 6.48 11.60
C PHE A 306 3.64 5.43 12.63
N LEU A 307 4.82 4.82 12.45
CA LEU A 307 5.34 3.81 13.38
C LEU A 307 5.65 4.41 14.75
N THR A 308 6.08 5.67 14.81
CA THR A 308 6.28 6.40 16.07
C THR A 308 4.95 6.55 16.80
N ALA A 309 3.88 6.96 16.10
CA ALA A 309 2.55 7.04 16.67
C ALA A 309 2.08 5.68 17.22
N LEU A 310 2.22 4.60 16.44
CA LEU A 310 1.87 3.24 16.89
C LEU A 310 2.72 2.78 18.10
N SER A 311 3.97 3.20 18.20
CA SER A 311 4.84 2.84 19.32
C SER A 311 4.34 3.37 20.66
N THR A 312 3.53 4.42 20.67
CA THR A 312 2.95 5.01 21.90
C THR A 312 1.75 4.20 22.42
N VAL A 313 0.96 3.59 21.55
CA VAL A 313 -0.28 2.88 21.91
C VAL A 313 -0.16 1.37 21.82
N ALA A 314 0.67 0.86 20.91
CA ALA A 314 0.82 -0.57 20.64
C ALA A 314 2.26 -0.94 20.21
N PRO A 315 3.29 -0.74 21.05
CA PRO A 315 4.70 -0.95 20.68
C PRO A 315 4.98 -2.37 20.15
N GLN A 316 4.27 -3.38 20.65
CA GLN A 316 4.44 -4.77 20.21
C GLN A 316 3.96 -5.00 18.78
N SER A 317 3.03 -4.17 18.28
CA SER A 317 2.52 -4.27 16.90
C SER A 317 3.58 -3.97 15.84
N ILE A 318 4.64 -3.27 16.21
CA ILE A 318 5.78 -2.92 15.36
C ILE A 318 7.07 -3.66 15.76
N GLY A 319 6.98 -4.68 16.63
CA GLY A 319 8.13 -5.43 17.12
C GLY A 319 8.95 -4.73 18.21
N GLY A 320 8.32 -3.82 18.98
CA GLY A 320 8.87 -3.20 20.19
C GLY A 320 9.65 -1.90 19.98
N LYS A 321 10.08 -1.59 18.78
CA LYS A 321 10.81 -0.34 18.46
C LYS A 321 10.53 0.14 17.03
N VAL A 322 10.66 1.44 16.81
CA VAL A 322 10.65 2.01 15.46
C VAL A 322 11.93 1.57 14.73
N PRO A 323 11.84 1.01 13.51
CA PRO A 323 13.03 0.65 12.71
C PRO A 323 13.90 1.86 12.35
N GLY A 324 15.18 1.61 12.10
CA GLY A 324 16.14 2.62 11.63
C GLY A 324 16.15 2.79 10.10
N ASP A 325 17.13 3.59 9.61
CA ASP A 325 17.21 3.98 8.20
C ASP A 325 17.42 2.79 7.23
N ASP A 326 17.99 1.70 7.68
CA ASP A 326 18.21 0.48 6.90
C ASP A 326 16.94 -0.36 6.68
N PHE A 327 15.82 0.05 7.28
CA PHE A 327 14.49 -0.49 6.98
C PHE A 327 14.00 -0.10 5.57
N TYR A 328 14.55 0.95 4.99
CA TYR A 328 14.12 1.49 3.71
C TYR A 328 15.05 1.05 2.60
N CYS A 329 14.53 0.40 1.55
CA CYS A 329 15.28 0.11 0.34
C CYS A 329 15.30 1.35 -0.56
N ILE A 330 16.41 2.09 -0.53
CA ILE A 330 16.62 3.26 -1.38
C ILE A 330 17.62 2.84 -2.47
N LEU A 331 17.12 2.65 -3.67
CA LEU A 331 17.97 2.34 -4.83
C LEU A 331 18.81 3.56 -5.17
N LYS A 332 20.08 3.30 -5.49
CA LYS A 332 21.07 4.34 -5.86
C LYS A 332 21.00 4.66 -7.33
#